data_8b4090464fea658caa758b285b4fdbe9
#
_entry.id   8b4090464fea658caa758b285b4fdbe9
#
_cell.length_a   1.000
_cell.length_b   1.000
_cell.length_c   1.000
_cell.angle_alpha   90.00
_cell.angle_beta   90.00
_cell.angle_gamma   90.00
#
_symmetry.space_group_name_H-M   'P 1'
#
loop_
_entity.id
_entity.type
_entity.pdbx_description
1 polymer ?
#
loop_
_entity_poly.entity_id
_entity_poly.type
_entity_poly.pdbx_seq_one_letter_code
_entity_poly.pdbx_strand_id
1 'polypeptide(L)'
;IVLELAKLAARDGYSLLLVADRPLEEAEDETLAMGASRVKTILCDLSTSDGVTQLLAEIGDQSVELLIANAGHGLGGAFLDQEWDEARHVIDTNVVGTSALIHAVGRGMRDRGRGRILITGSIAGHIPGSFQAVYNGTKAYTDSLSYGLRNELKDSGVTVTCLMPGATDTEFFERAQMENIKVGRDEKADPAKVALDGYEAMMNGEAGVVSGFMNKIQMMFSGIIPETVLAQMHRRMAE
;
A
#
# COMPACT_ATOMS: atom_id res chain seq x y z
N ILE A 1 -0.07 3.95 -8.55
CA ILE A 1 -1.28 3.33 -7.95
C ILE A 1 -2.03 4.38 -7.12
N VAL A 2 -1.39 5.05 -6.14
CA VAL A 2 -2.11 5.95 -5.21
C VAL A 2 -2.76 7.14 -5.92
N LEU A 3 -2.12 7.74 -6.92
CA LEU A 3 -2.70 8.83 -7.71
C LEU A 3 -3.96 8.34 -8.46
N GLU A 4 -3.91 7.16 -9.05
CA GLU A 4 -5.08 6.57 -9.73
C GLU A 4 -6.22 6.26 -8.75
N LEU A 5 -5.92 5.78 -7.52
CA LEU A 5 -6.92 5.63 -6.46
C LEU A 5 -7.53 6.98 -6.05
N ALA A 6 -6.71 8.03 -5.95
CA ALA A 6 -7.17 9.38 -5.65
C ALA A 6 -8.08 9.94 -6.76
N LYS A 7 -7.76 9.69 -8.04
CA LYS A 7 -8.61 10.07 -9.18
C LYS A 7 -9.98 9.38 -9.15
N LEU A 8 -10.02 8.09 -8.74
CA LEU A 8 -11.29 7.37 -8.60
C LEU A 8 -12.14 7.97 -7.47
N ALA A 9 -11.56 8.26 -6.33
CA ALA A 9 -12.26 8.93 -5.24
C ALA A 9 -12.71 10.36 -5.61
N ALA A 10 -11.88 11.09 -6.37
CA ALA A 10 -12.24 12.41 -6.92
C ALA A 10 -13.46 12.34 -7.83
N ARG A 11 -13.50 11.34 -8.72
CA ARG A 11 -14.64 11.10 -9.63
C ARG A 11 -15.94 10.81 -8.90
N ASP A 12 -15.85 10.16 -7.74
CA ASP A 12 -17.00 9.93 -6.87
C ASP A 12 -17.36 11.14 -5.99
N GLY A 13 -16.68 12.29 -6.18
CA GLY A 13 -16.98 13.57 -5.54
C GLY A 13 -16.42 13.74 -4.12
N TYR A 14 -15.51 12.86 -3.68
CA TYR A 14 -14.88 13.00 -2.37
C TYR A 14 -13.99 14.25 -2.30
N SER A 15 -13.93 14.86 -1.10
CA SER A 15 -12.85 15.77 -0.73
C SER A 15 -11.61 14.96 -0.39
N LEU A 16 -10.45 15.37 -0.88
CA LEU A 16 -9.22 14.62 -0.75
C LEU A 16 -8.20 15.31 0.16
N LEU A 17 -7.53 14.52 0.99
CA LEU A 17 -6.30 14.89 1.67
C LEU A 17 -5.19 14.00 1.12
N LEU A 18 -4.36 14.56 0.26
CA LEU A 18 -3.24 13.86 -0.39
C LEU A 18 -1.96 14.06 0.43
N VAL A 19 -1.26 12.97 0.67
CA VAL A 19 -0.06 12.96 1.53
C VAL A 19 1.07 12.23 0.82
N ALA A 20 2.24 12.84 0.76
CA ALA A 20 3.46 12.21 0.26
C ALA A 20 4.72 12.85 0.85
N ASP A 21 5.86 12.18 0.64
CA ASP A 21 7.20 12.64 0.94
C ASP A 21 7.82 13.52 -0.16
N ARG A 22 7.00 13.93 -1.15
CA ARG A 22 7.38 14.71 -2.32
C ARG A 22 6.27 15.68 -2.73
N PRO A 23 6.59 16.69 -3.58
CA PRO A 23 5.61 17.64 -4.09
C PRO A 23 4.39 16.97 -4.71
N LEU A 24 3.22 17.56 -4.52
CA LEU A 24 1.91 17.01 -4.91
C LEU A 24 1.07 17.95 -5.80
N GLU A 25 1.65 19.02 -6.33
CA GLU A 25 0.94 20.03 -7.11
C GLU A 25 0.25 19.43 -8.33
N GLU A 26 0.96 18.55 -9.06
CA GLU A 26 0.40 17.85 -10.22
C GLU A 26 -0.75 16.92 -9.83
N ALA A 27 -0.60 16.18 -8.71
CA ALA A 27 -1.64 15.31 -8.19
C ALA A 27 -2.88 16.09 -7.72
N GLU A 28 -2.70 17.29 -7.16
CA GLU A 28 -3.77 18.21 -6.81
C GLU A 28 -4.56 18.65 -8.04
N ASP A 29 -3.86 19.13 -9.06
CA ASP A 29 -4.48 19.60 -10.31
C ASP A 29 -5.23 18.48 -11.02
N GLU A 30 -4.63 17.30 -11.14
CA GLU A 30 -5.26 16.14 -11.77
C GLU A 30 -6.53 15.69 -11.02
N THR A 31 -6.48 15.62 -9.69
CA THR A 31 -7.64 15.17 -8.90
C THR A 31 -8.76 16.21 -8.86
N LEU A 32 -8.44 17.51 -8.88
CA LEU A 32 -9.44 18.57 -9.06
C LEU A 32 -10.10 18.46 -10.43
N ALA A 33 -9.32 18.26 -11.50
CA ALA A 33 -9.85 18.08 -12.87
C ALA A 33 -10.73 16.83 -13.00
N MET A 34 -10.52 15.81 -12.17
CA MET A 34 -11.33 14.58 -12.13
C MET A 34 -12.64 14.73 -11.34
N GLY A 35 -12.86 15.83 -10.62
CA GLY A 35 -14.12 16.12 -9.94
C GLY A 35 -14.07 16.11 -8.42
N ALA A 36 -12.87 16.08 -7.82
CA ALA A 36 -12.76 16.23 -6.37
C ALA A 36 -13.44 17.54 -5.92
N SER A 37 -14.28 17.47 -4.88
CA SER A 37 -14.98 18.66 -4.36
C SER A 37 -14.02 19.62 -3.65
N ARG A 38 -12.92 19.12 -3.12
CA ARG A 38 -11.81 19.86 -2.53
C ARG A 38 -10.59 18.95 -2.47
N VAL A 39 -9.41 19.52 -2.70
CA VAL A 39 -8.13 18.84 -2.49
C VAL A 39 -7.29 19.65 -1.52
N LYS A 40 -6.60 18.98 -0.62
CA LYS A 40 -5.56 19.52 0.24
C LYS A 40 -4.37 18.60 0.17
N THR A 41 -3.17 19.16 0.06
CA THR A 41 -1.92 18.42 -0.01
C THR A 41 -1.09 18.63 1.25
N ILE A 42 -0.39 17.60 1.69
CA ILE A 42 0.54 17.64 2.80
C ILE A 42 1.83 16.96 2.36
N LEU A 43 2.92 17.72 2.45
CA LEU A 43 4.26 17.18 2.30
C LEU A 43 4.76 16.74 3.67
N CYS A 44 4.79 15.42 3.91
CA CYS A 44 5.37 14.86 5.13
C CYS A 44 5.85 13.42 4.92
N ASP A 45 6.85 13.04 5.69
CA ASP A 45 7.44 11.69 5.67
C ASP A 45 6.76 10.80 6.72
N LEU A 46 5.97 9.84 6.26
CA LEU A 46 5.25 8.89 7.12
C LEU A 46 6.15 7.80 7.73
N SER A 47 7.44 7.77 7.41
CA SER A 47 8.41 6.93 8.12
C SER A 47 8.75 7.49 9.50
N THR A 48 8.41 8.75 9.76
CA THR A 48 8.72 9.45 11.02
C THR A 48 7.48 9.64 11.88
N SER A 49 7.65 9.62 13.21
CA SER A 49 6.57 9.95 14.15
C SER A 49 6.09 11.40 14.01
N ASP A 50 6.97 12.30 13.62
CA ASP A 50 6.63 13.70 13.40
C ASP A 50 5.74 13.87 12.16
N GLY A 51 6.06 13.17 11.06
CA GLY A 51 5.24 13.17 9.85
C GLY A 51 3.84 12.59 10.10
N VAL A 52 3.75 11.47 10.82
CA VAL A 52 2.45 10.91 11.22
C VAL A 52 1.68 11.89 12.11
N THR A 53 2.34 12.51 13.08
CA THR A 53 1.73 13.50 13.98
C THR A 53 1.23 14.73 13.20
N GLN A 54 2.03 15.23 12.25
CA GLN A 54 1.64 16.34 11.38
C GLN A 54 0.37 15.98 10.58
N LEU A 55 0.32 14.80 9.97
CA LEU A 55 -0.86 14.33 9.23
C LEU A 55 -2.09 14.23 10.14
N LEU A 56 -1.95 13.64 11.32
CA LEU A 56 -3.06 13.50 12.25
C LEU A 56 -3.56 14.84 12.78
N ALA A 57 -2.67 15.81 13.02
CA ALA A 57 -3.05 17.17 13.38
C ALA A 57 -3.83 17.86 12.26
N GLU A 58 -3.48 17.60 11.01
CA GLU A 58 -4.15 18.15 9.84
C GLU A 58 -5.52 17.52 9.59
N ILE A 59 -5.69 16.24 9.89
CA ILE A 59 -7.00 15.57 9.90
C ILE A 59 -7.89 16.19 11.02
N GLY A 60 -7.32 16.42 12.20
CA GLY A 60 -8.04 17.01 13.33
C GLY A 60 -9.35 16.26 13.63
N ASP A 61 -10.43 17.01 13.78
CA ASP A 61 -11.78 16.48 14.04
C ASP A 61 -12.56 16.09 12.77
N GLN A 62 -11.91 16.12 11.59
CA GLN A 62 -12.60 15.79 10.35
C GLN A 62 -12.94 14.29 10.28
N SER A 63 -14.13 14.00 9.77
CA SER A 63 -14.56 12.63 9.53
C SER A 63 -13.89 12.07 8.27
N VAL A 64 -12.99 11.12 8.43
CA VAL A 64 -12.41 10.37 7.32
C VAL A 64 -13.35 9.20 6.98
N GLU A 65 -13.87 9.16 5.76
CA GLU A 65 -14.74 8.07 5.29
C GLU A 65 -13.98 6.98 4.57
N LEU A 66 -12.96 7.37 3.79
CA LEU A 66 -12.05 6.46 3.10
C LEU A 66 -10.62 6.70 3.58
N LEU A 67 -9.94 5.68 4.08
CA LEU A 67 -8.51 5.69 4.33
C LEU A 67 -7.83 4.78 3.31
N ILE A 68 -6.96 5.35 2.48
CA ILE A 68 -6.13 4.61 1.53
C ILE A 68 -4.70 4.63 2.03
N ALA A 69 -4.32 3.59 2.78
CA ALA A 69 -2.98 3.40 3.32
C ALA A 69 -2.08 2.74 2.25
N ASN A 70 -1.48 3.58 1.41
CA ASN A 70 -0.67 3.14 0.26
C ASN A 70 0.82 3.46 0.41
N ALA A 71 1.22 4.37 1.28
CA ALA A 71 2.63 4.70 1.46
C ALA A 71 3.47 3.45 1.67
N GLY A 72 4.60 3.37 0.97
CA GLY A 72 5.47 2.21 1.07
C GLY A 72 6.70 2.32 0.19
N HIS A 73 7.80 1.79 0.71
CA HIS A 73 9.09 1.70 0.05
C HIS A 73 9.49 0.25 -0.17
N GLY A 74 10.23 0.01 -1.27
CA GLY A 74 10.96 -1.23 -1.50
C GLY A 74 12.45 -1.01 -1.26
N LEU A 75 13.20 -2.10 -1.12
CA LEU A 75 14.65 -2.10 -1.10
C LEU A 75 15.16 -3.43 -1.66
N GLY A 76 15.96 -3.36 -2.71
CA GLY A 76 16.64 -4.49 -3.32
C GLY A 76 18.04 -4.71 -2.72
N GLY A 77 18.64 -5.86 -3.03
CA GLY A 77 20.00 -6.21 -2.60
C GLY A 77 20.04 -7.19 -1.42
N ALA A 78 21.20 -7.82 -1.22
CA ALA A 78 21.38 -8.77 -0.12
C ALA A 78 21.30 -8.04 1.22
N PHE A 79 20.50 -8.56 2.15
CA PHE A 79 20.17 -7.89 3.41
C PHE A 79 21.39 -7.45 4.23
N LEU A 80 22.44 -8.26 4.24
CA LEU A 80 23.65 -7.94 5.01
C LEU A 80 24.57 -6.92 4.31
N ASP A 81 24.29 -6.60 3.05
CA ASP A 81 25.03 -5.63 2.25
C ASP A 81 24.26 -4.28 2.13
N GLN A 82 23.01 -4.23 2.64
CA GLN A 82 22.22 -3.01 2.67
C GLN A 82 22.67 -2.09 3.81
N GLU A 83 22.60 -0.77 3.59
CA GLU A 83 22.73 0.19 4.67
C GLU A 83 21.54 0.06 5.64
N TRP A 84 21.83 -0.03 6.94
CA TRP A 84 20.78 -0.26 7.94
C TRP A 84 19.71 0.84 7.95
N ASP A 85 20.08 2.09 7.72
CA ASP A 85 19.14 3.20 7.72
C ASP A 85 18.15 3.10 6.55
N GLU A 86 18.56 2.59 5.38
CA GLU A 86 17.66 2.33 4.25
C GLU A 86 16.70 1.17 4.57
N ALA A 87 17.22 0.06 5.10
CA ALA A 87 16.38 -1.07 5.51
C ALA A 87 15.37 -0.66 6.60
N ARG A 88 15.80 0.13 7.57
CA ARG A 88 14.96 0.68 8.62
C ARG A 88 13.88 1.61 8.07
N HIS A 89 14.22 2.49 7.13
CA HIS A 89 13.26 3.38 6.46
C HIS A 89 12.10 2.60 5.81
N VAL A 90 12.40 1.46 5.17
CA VAL A 90 11.36 0.55 4.63
C VAL A 90 10.44 0.04 5.75
N ILE A 91 11.01 -0.38 6.88
CA ILE A 91 10.23 -0.87 8.04
C ILE A 91 9.40 0.28 8.62
N ASP A 92 10.01 1.43 8.86
CA ASP A 92 9.36 2.57 9.48
C ASP A 92 8.19 3.08 8.60
N THR A 93 8.35 3.15 7.28
CA THR A 93 7.27 3.53 6.37
C THR A 93 6.18 2.46 6.29
N ASN A 94 6.57 1.22 5.92
CA ASN A 94 5.59 0.18 5.55
C ASN A 94 4.88 -0.41 6.76
N VAL A 95 5.53 -0.46 7.92
CA VAL A 95 5.01 -1.09 9.14
C VAL A 95 4.58 -0.04 10.16
N VAL A 96 5.52 0.78 10.63
CA VAL A 96 5.28 1.69 11.76
C VAL A 96 4.31 2.80 11.36
N GLY A 97 4.63 3.56 10.30
CA GLY A 97 3.80 4.66 9.83
C GLY A 97 2.41 4.21 9.38
N THR A 98 2.36 3.13 8.58
CA THR A 98 1.09 2.54 8.15
C THR A 98 0.23 2.10 9.34
N SER A 99 0.81 1.41 10.32
CA SER A 99 0.08 0.95 11.52
C SER A 99 -0.41 2.11 12.37
N ALA A 100 0.43 3.13 12.59
CA ALA A 100 0.07 4.32 13.37
C ALA A 100 -1.10 5.08 12.73
N LEU A 101 -1.07 5.27 11.41
CA LEU A 101 -2.13 5.93 10.66
C LEU A 101 -3.44 5.15 10.74
N ILE A 102 -3.40 3.84 10.47
CA ILE A 102 -4.59 2.97 10.55
C ILE A 102 -5.15 2.95 11.96
N HIS A 103 -4.31 2.86 12.99
CA HIS A 103 -4.73 2.86 14.39
C HIS A 103 -5.46 4.15 14.76
N ALA A 104 -4.93 5.31 14.40
CA ALA A 104 -5.53 6.59 14.75
C ALA A 104 -6.83 6.84 13.99
N VAL A 105 -6.82 6.72 12.65
CA VAL A 105 -7.99 6.98 11.80
C VAL A 105 -9.06 5.91 11.98
N GLY A 106 -8.66 4.64 12.08
CA GLY A 106 -9.57 3.50 12.26
C GLY A 106 -10.35 3.56 13.56
N ARG A 107 -9.77 4.09 14.64
CA ARG A 107 -10.52 4.36 15.90
C ARG A 107 -11.66 5.33 15.67
N GLY A 108 -11.40 6.45 15.01
CA GLY A 108 -12.43 7.41 14.69
C GLY A 108 -13.54 6.85 13.78
N MET A 109 -13.18 6.00 12.80
CA MET A 109 -14.14 5.29 11.96
C MET A 109 -15.01 4.33 12.79
N ARG A 110 -14.38 3.49 13.63
CA ARG A 110 -15.08 2.55 14.51
C ARG A 110 -16.05 3.26 15.45
N ASP A 111 -15.61 4.35 16.07
CA ASP A 111 -16.43 5.09 17.05
C ASP A 111 -17.65 5.76 16.38
N ARG A 112 -17.56 6.08 15.09
CA ARG A 112 -18.68 6.57 14.26
C ARG A 112 -19.54 5.47 13.65
N GLY A 113 -19.09 4.21 13.71
CA GLY A 113 -19.80 3.07 13.13
C GLY A 113 -19.78 3.02 11.60
N ARG A 114 -18.83 3.69 10.95
CA ARG A 114 -18.68 3.71 9.48
C ARG A 114 -17.28 4.10 9.03
N GLY A 115 -16.85 3.52 7.93
CA GLY A 115 -15.59 3.83 7.26
C GLY A 115 -15.12 2.69 6.37
N ARG A 116 -14.21 2.99 5.46
CA ARG A 116 -13.53 2.01 4.61
C ARG A 116 -12.03 2.24 4.64
N ILE A 117 -11.30 1.17 4.84
CA ILE A 117 -9.83 1.18 4.88
C ILE A 117 -9.32 0.29 3.74
N LEU A 118 -8.55 0.87 2.82
CA LEU A 118 -7.77 0.12 1.84
C LEU A 118 -6.31 0.12 2.29
N ILE A 119 -5.73 -1.08 2.40
CA ILE A 119 -4.30 -1.27 2.72
C ILE A 119 -3.63 -1.83 1.47
N THR A 120 -2.61 -1.14 0.98
CA THR A 120 -1.81 -1.64 -0.15
C THR A 120 -0.75 -2.63 0.35
N GLY A 121 -1.13 -3.90 0.31
CA GLY A 121 -0.25 -5.03 0.50
C GLY A 121 0.60 -5.35 -0.74
N SER A 122 0.87 -6.62 -0.98
CA SER A 122 1.53 -7.11 -2.19
C SER A 122 1.48 -8.64 -2.26
N ILE A 123 1.49 -9.22 -3.47
CA ILE A 123 1.77 -10.66 -3.63
C ILE A 123 3.15 -11.04 -3.08
N ALA A 124 4.09 -10.09 -2.97
CA ALA A 124 5.40 -10.29 -2.37
C ALA A 124 5.32 -10.69 -0.88
N GLY A 125 4.26 -10.31 -0.17
CA GLY A 125 4.03 -10.71 1.22
C GLY A 125 3.77 -12.21 1.41
N HIS A 126 3.49 -12.94 0.34
CA HIS A 126 3.18 -14.37 0.38
C HIS A 126 4.36 -15.28 -0.03
N ILE A 127 5.53 -14.69 -0.30
CA ILE A 127 6.75 -15.43 -0.69
C ILE A 127 7.97 -14.88 0.04
N PRO A 128 8.90 -15.74 0.49
CA PRO A 128 10.19 -15.29 1.03
C PRO A 128 11.00 -14.57 -0.05
N GLY A 129 11.29 -13.30 0.16
CA GLY A 129 11.96 -12.43 -0.82
C GLY A 129 13.48 -12.46 -0.70
N SER A 130 14.18 -13.43 -1.34
CA SER A 130 15.63 -13.35 -1.46
C SER A 130 16.03 -12.06 -2.18
N PHE A 131 16.99 -11.31 -1.65
CA PHE A 131 17.40 -9.96 -2.07
C PHE A 131 16.30 -8.87 -1.96
N GLN A 132 15.18 -9.17 -1.28
CA GLN A 132 14.10 -8.24 -0.93
C GLN A 132 13.51 -8.60 0.45
N ALA A 133 14.32 -9.19 1.33
CA ALA A 133 13.84 -9.81 2.57
C ALA A 133 13.05 -8.84 3.46
N VAL A 134 13.53 -7.61 3.63
CA VAL A 134 12.85 -6.59 4.42
C VAL A 134 11.51 -6.21 3.78
N TYR A 135 11.50 -5.90 2.49
CA TYR A 135 10.28 -5.51 1.78
C TYR A 135 9.20 -6.61 1.85
N ASN A 136 9.55 -7.85 1.47
CA ASN A 136 8.59 -8.96 1.52
C ASN A 136 8.07 -9.19 2.94
N GLY A 137 8.95 -9.11 3.95
CA GLY A 137 8.56 -9.18 5.36
C GLY A 137 7.58 -8.08 5.77
N THR A 138 7.80 -6.83 5.34
CA THR A 138 6.86 -5.73 5.63
C THR A 138 5.51 -5.91 4.93
N LYS A 139 5.50 -6.47 3.72
CA LYS A 139 4.24 -6.76 2.99
C LYS A 139 3.49 -7.94 3.60
N ALA A 140 4.19 -8.98 4.08
CA ALA A 140 3.57 -10.05 4.86
C ALA A 140 2.89 -9.51 6.13
N TYR A 141 3.54 -8.56 6.82
CA TYR A 141 2.94 -7.88 7.96
C TYR A 141 1.66 -7.14 7.59
N THR A 142 1.69 -6.29 6.55
CA THR A 142 0.52 -5.48 6.16
C THR A 142 -0.64 -6.33 5.65
N ASP A 143 -0.35 -7.40 4.92
CA ASP A 143 -1.37 -8.36 4.46
C ASP A 143 -2.04 -9.05 5.65
N SER A 144 -1.26 -9.56 6.60
CA SER A 144 -1.76 -10.19 7.83
C SER A 144 -2.56 -9.21 8.70
N LEU A 145 -2.05 -7.99 8.92
CA LEU A 145 -2.73 -6.93 9.65
C LEU A 145 -4.11 -6.62 9.04
N SER A 146 -4.19 -6.53 7.72
CA SER A 146 -5.43 -6.22 7.00
C SER A 146 -6.53 -7.23 7.31
N TYR A 147 -6.25 -8.52 7.21
CA TYR A 147 -7.23 -9.59 7.48
C TYR A 147 -7.57 -9.70 8.96
N GLY A 148 -6.59 -9.53 9.86
CA GLY A 148 -6.81 -9.52 11.31
C GLY A 148 -7.76 -8.36 11.70
N LEU A 149 -7.40 -7.14 11.28
CA LEU A 149 -8.18 -5.94 11.58
C LEU A 149 -9.61 -6.00 11.00
N ARG A 150 -9.76 -6.55 9.79
CA ARG A 150 -11.08 -6.78 9.20
C ARG A 150 -11.97 -7.65 10.09
N ASN A 151 -11.42 -8.72 10.65
CA ASN A 151 -12.19 -9.60 11.55
C ASN A 151 -12.54 -8.89 12.87
N GLU A 152 -11.62 -8.13 13.44
CA GLU A 152 -11.86 -7.35 14.66
C GLU A 152 -12.97 -6.29 14.46
N LEU A 153 -13.06 -5.70 13.28
CA LEU A 153 -14.00 -4.64 12.94
C LEU A 153 -15.33 -5.12 12.33
N LYS A 154 -15.54 -6.44 12.18
CA LYS A 154 -16.69 -7.01 11.45
C LYS A 154 -18.08 -6.50 11.89
N ASP A 155 -18.23 -6.16 13.15
CA ASP A 155 -19.50 -5.71 13.74
C ASP A 155 -19.53 -4.19 13.98
N SER A 156 -18.52 -3.45 13.50
CA SER A 156 -18.34 -2.02 13.76
C SER A 156 -18.89 -1.10 12.65
N GLY A 157 -19.32 -1.65 11.52
CA GLY A 157 -19.68 -0.88 10.33
C GLY A 157 -18.47 -0.35 9.54
N VAL A 158 -17.23 -0.73 9.91
CA VAL A 158 -15.99 -0.41 9.18
C VAL A 158 -15.54 -1.61 8.38
N THR A 159 -15.19 -1.40 7.12
CA THR A 159 -14.62 -2.45 6.26
C THR A 159 -13.13 -2.24 6.04
N VAL A 160 -12.38 -3.34 5.93
CA VAL A 160 -10.95 -3.33 5.60
C VAL A 160 -10.74 -4.20 4.37
N THR A 161 -10.03 -3.68 3.39
CA THR A 161 -9.70 -4.35 2.13
C THR A 161 -8.20 -4.35 1.91
N CYS A 162 -7.62 -5.51 1.61
CA CYS A 162 -6.23 -5.65 1.21
C CYS A 162 -6.11 -5.63 -0.31
N LEU A 163 -5.43 -4.64 -0.88
CA LEU A 163 -5.05 -4.64 -2.29
C LEU A 163 -3.67 -5.29 -2.42
N MET A 164 -3.57 -6.38 -3.16
CA MET A 164 -2.34 -7.13 -3.37
C MET A 164 -1.91 -7.05 -4.86
N PRO A 165 -1.20 -5.99 -5.25
CA PRO A 165 -0.65 -5.90 -6.59
C PRO A 165 0.57 -6.81 -6.78
N GLY A 166 0.82 -7.17 -8.04
CA GLY A 166 2.13 -7.64 -8.50
C GLY A 166 3.00 -6.47 -8.95
N ALA A 167 3.99 -6.76 -9.80
CA ALA A 167 4.82 -5.73 -10.43
C ALA A 167 3.94 -4.75 -11.22
N THR A 168 3.95 -3.48 -10.85
CA THR A 168 3.12 -2.43 -11.42
C THR A 168 4.01 -1.33 -11.98
N ASP A 169 3.65 -0.74 -13.11
CA ASP A 169 4.41 0.33 -13.76
C ASP A 169 4.28 1.63 -12.97
N THR A 170 5.25 1.86 -12.10
CA THR A 170 5.36 3.01 -11.21
C THR A 170 6.84 3.27 -10.92
N GLU A 171 7.18 4.41 -10.36
CA GLU A 171 8.53 4.75 -9.89
C GLU A 171 9.03 3.85 -8.74
N PHE A 172 8.23 2.87 -8.29
CA PHE A 172 8.58 2.00 -7.17
C PHE A 172 9.89 1.24 -7.39
N PHE A 173 10.12 0.69 -8.60
CA PHE A 173 11.31 -0.09 -8.91
C PHE A 173 12.57 0.78 -8.95
N GLU A 174 12.46 2.00 -9.47
CA GLU A 174 13.52 3.00 -9.45
C GLU A 174 13.89 3.38 -8.02
N ARG A 175 12.90 3.78 -7.22
CA ARG A 175 13.10 4.15 -5.81
C ARG A 175 13.62 3.00 -4.94
N ALA A 176 13.31 1.76 -5.30
CA ALA A 176 13.75 0.56 -4.59
C ALA A 176 15.11 0.03 -5.07
N GLN A 177 15.78 0.71 -6.02
CA GLN A 177 17.04 0.28 -6.64
C GLN A 177 16.94 -1.12 -7.31
N MET A 178 15.78 -1.43 -7.89
CA MET A 178 15.44 -2.73 -8.47
C MET A 178 15.24 -2.72 -10.00
N GLU A 179 15.62 -1.66 -10.70
CA GLU A 179 15.44 -1.54 -12.15
C GLU A 179 16.24 -2.58 -12.95
N ASN A 180 17.37 -3.01 -12.40
CA ASN A 180 18.32 -3.89 -13.08
C ASN A 180 18.02 -5.38 -12.88
N ILE A 181 17.10 -5.75 -11.99
CA ILE A 181 16.70 -7.15 -11.78
C ILE A 181 15.58 -7.55 -12.74
N LYS A 182 15.37 -8.85 -12.91
CA LYS A 182 14.40 -9.38 -13.88
C LYS A 182 12.98 -8.83 -13.63
N VAL A 183 12.51 -8.82 -12.38
CA VAL A 183 11.18 -8.29 -12.03
C VAL A 183 11.04 -6.80 -12.37
N GLY A 184 12.15 -6.04 -12.28
CA GLY A 184 12.16 -4.62 -12.67
C GLY A 184 12.10 -4.39 -14.18
N ARG A 185 12.48 -5.41 -14.99
CA ARG A 185 12.53 -5.35 -16.47
C ARG A 185 11.36 -6.01 -17.16
N ASP A 186 10.65 -6.92 -16.48
CA ASP A 186 9.50 -7.62 -17.03
C ASP A 186 8.32 -6.66 -17.24
N GLU A 187 7.36 -7.06 -18.08
CA GLU A 187 6.14 -6.31 -18.32
C GLU A 187 5.37 -6.10 -17.01
N LYS A 188 5.02 -4.87 -16.73
CA LYS A 188 4.36 -4.43 -15.50
C LYS A 188 2.88 -4.19 -15.74
N ALA A 189 2.09 -4.36 -14.69
CA ALA A 189 0.67 -4.06 -14.75
C ALA A 189 0.43 -2.53 -14.83
N ASP A 190 -0.65 -2.15 -15.53
CA ASP A 190 -1.12 -0.76 -15.58
C ASP A 190 -1.59 -0.31 -14.18
N PRO A 191 -1.01 0.77 -13.62
CA PRO A 191 -1.40 1.29 -12.33
C PRO A 191 -2.87 1.72 -12.24
N ALA A 192 -3.48 2.17 -13.34
CA ALA A 192 -4.90 2.51 -13.37
C ALA A 192 -5.78 1.28 -13.19
N LYS A 193 -5.43 0.15 -13.84
CA LYS A 193 -6.14 -1.12 -13.67
C LYS A 193 -6.01 -1.66 -12.25
N VAL A 194 -4.81 -1.62 -11.67
CA VAL A 194 -4.57 -2.04 -10.29
C VAL A 194 -5.37 -1.19 -9.30
N ALA A 195 -5.39 0.13 -9.50
CA ALA A 195 -6.16 1.04 -8.68
C ALA A 195 -7.67 0.79 -8.78
N LEU A 196 -8.18 0.55 -10.00
CA LEU A 196 -9.59 0.23 -10.21
C LEU A 196 -10.00 -1.04 -9.46
N ASP A 197 -9.22 -2.13 -9.61
CA ASP A 197 -9.49 -3.39 -8.89
C ASP A 197 -9.54 -3.17 -7.36
N GLY A 198 -8.60 -2.38 -6.82
CA GLY A 198 -8.54 -2.07 -5.39
C GLY A 198 -9.69 -1.18 -4.92
N TYR A 199 -10.01 -0.15 -5.68
CA TYR A 199 -11.08 0.79 -5.35
C TYR A 199 -12.46 0.10 -5.35
N GLU A 200 -12.77 -0.66 -6.40
CA GLU A 200 -14.01 -1.42 -6.48
C GLU A 200 -14.14 -2.41 -5.33
N ALA A 201 -13.08 -3.17 -5.03
CA ALA A 201 -13.05 -4.10 -3.90
C ALA A 201 -13.30 -3.39 -2.55
N MET A 202 -12.68 -2.22 -2.32
CA MET A 202 -12.91 -1.40 -1.13
C MET A 202 -14.35 -0.91 -1.05
N MET A 203 -14.91 -0.40 -2.15
CA MET A 203 -16.28 0.12 -2.18
C MET A 203 -17.32 -0.97 -1.98
N ASN A 204 -17.04 -2.19 -2.46
CA ASN A 204 -17.87 -3.39 -2.25
C ASN A 204 -17.65 -4.03 -0.87
N GLY A 205 -16.69 -3.56 -0.07
CA GLY A 205 -16.36 -4.12 1.23
C GLY A 205 -15.75 -5.53 1.16
N GLU A 206 -15.04 -5.86 0.10
CA GLU A 206 -14.35 -7.15 -0.07
C GLU A 206 -13.14 -7.25 0.88
N ALA A 207 -12.80 -8.50 1.27
CA ALA A 207 -11.68 -8.73 2.20
C ALA A 207 -10.32 -8.41 1.57
N GLY A 208 -10.18 -8.67 0.29
CA GLY A 208 -8.95 -8.40 -0.43
C GLY A 208 -9.08 -8.72 -1.91
N VAL A 209 -8.21 -8.13 -2.70
CA VAL A 209 -8.13 -8.35 -4.14
C VAL A 209 -6.70 -8.49 -4.58
N VAL A 210 -6.43 -9.53 -5.35
CA VAL A 210 -5.17 -9.71 -6.09
C VAL A 210 -5.39 -9.17 -7.50
N SER A 211 -4.67 -8.11 -7.85
CA SER A 211 -4.78 -7.55 -9.20
C SER A 211 -3.95 -8.36 -10.19
N GLY A 212 -4.58 -8.74 -11.30
CA GLY A 212 -3.96 -9.52 -12.37
C GLY A 212 -4.16 -11.03 -12.23
N PHE A 213 -4.49 -11.69 -13.35
CA PHE A 213 -4.78 -13.12 -13.38
C PHE A 213 -3.59 -14.00 -13.00
N MET A 214 -2.40 -13.69 -13.55
CA MET A 214 -1.18 -14.45 -13.23
C MET A 214 -0.79 -14.33 -11.75
N ASN A 215 -1.01 -13.17 -11.14
CA ASN A 215 -0.77 -12.94 -9.72
C ASN A 215 -1.69 -13.79 -8.84
N LYS A 216 -2.96 -13.96 -9.25
CA LYS A 216 -3.91 -14.87 -8.56
C LYS A 216 -3.43 -16.32 -8.58
N ILE A 217 -2.93 -16.78 -9.74
CA ILE A 217 -2.36 -18.12 -9.89
C ILE A 217 -1.13 -18.27 -8.98
N GLN A 218 -0.20 -17.31 -9.02
CA GLN A 218 1.00 -17.33 -8.20
C GLN A 218 0.67 -17.41 -6.70
N MET A 219 -0.28 -16.61 -6.22
CA MET A 219 -0.73 -16.67 -4.83
C MET A 219 -1.35 -18.01 -4.45
N MET A 220 -2.14 -18.62 -5.34
CA MET A 220 -2.74 -19.92 -5.07
C MET A 220 -1.67 -21.01 -4.84
N PHE A 221 -0.57 -20.95 -5.57
CA PHE A 221 0.52 -21.92 -5.44
C PHE A 221 1.48 -21.60 -4.29
N SER A 222 1.62 -20.33 -3.86
CA SER A 222 2.54 -19.96 -2.77
C SER A 222 2.21 -20.67 -1.44
N GLY A 223 0.95 -20.96 -1.16
CA GLY A 223 0.53 -21.68 0.03
C GLY A 223 0.78 -23.21 0.01
N ILE A 224 1.22 -23.77 -1.11
CA ILE A 224 1.43 -25.22 -1.30
C ILE A 224 2.92 -25.54 -1.46
N ILE A 225 3.69 -24.63 -2.04
CA ILE A 225 5.13 -24.82 -2.31
C ILE A 225 5.92 -24.52 -1.01
N PRO A 226 6.89 -25.40 -0.62
CA PRO A 226 7.73 -25.12 0.55
C PRO A 226 8.46 -23.78 0.42
N GLU A 227 8.52 -23.02 1.53
CA GLU A 227 9.12 -21.68 1.57
C GLU A 227 10.57 -21.64 1.08
N THR A 228 11.35 -22.67 1.35
CA THR A 228 12.74 -22.81 0.86
C THR A 228 12.82 -22.87 -0.67
N VAL A 229 11.83 -23.49 -1.31
CA VAL A 229 11.73 -23.56 -2.78
C VAL A 229 11.29 -22.18 -3.33
N LEU A 230 10.31 -21.56 -2.70
CA LEU A 230 9.87 -20.20 -3.07
C LEU A 230 11.03 -19.19 -2.95
N ALA A 231 11.80 -19.24 -1.86
CA ALA A 231 12.98 -18.40 -1.68
C ALA A 231 14.02 -18.59 -2.80
N GLN A 232 14.26 -19.86 -3.22
CA GLN A 232 15.18 -20.17 -4.31
C GLN A 232 14.63 -19.70 -5.67
N MET A 233 13.32 -19.79 -5.88
CA MET A 233 12.68 -19.26 -7.10
C MET A 233 12.80 -17.73 -7.14
N HIS A 234 12.51 -17.06 -6.03
CA HIS A 234 12.63 -15.61 -5.91
C HIS A 234 14.07 -15.15 -6.12
N ARG A 235 15.05 -15.87 -5.60
CA ARG A 235 16.46 -15.59 -5.82
C ARG A 235 16.80 -15.47 -7.30
N ARG A 236 16.32 -16.40 -8.13
CA ARG A 236 16.56 -16.41 -9.59
C ARG A 236 15.89 -15.25 -10.35
N MET A 237 14.89 -14.63 -9.74
CA MET A 237 14.21 -13.45 -10.31
C MET A 237 14.89 -12.14 -9.87
N ALA A 238 15.59 -12.18 -8.75
CA ALA A 238 16.28 -11.03 -8.17
C ALA A 238 17.76 -10.93 -8.55
N GLU A 239 18.36 -11.98 -9.08
CA GLU A 239 19.68 -12.02 -9.73
C GLU A 239 19.54 -11.67 -11.22
#